data_1085e3e8a465c75b41ce01275af734ac
#
_entry.id   1085e3e8a465c75b41ce01275af734ac
#
_cell.length_a   1.000
_cell.length_b   1.000
_cell.length_c   1.000
_cell.angle_alpha   90.00
_cell.angle_beta   90.00
_cell.angle_gamma   90.00
#
_symmetry.space_group_name_H-M   'P 1'
#
loop_
_entity.id
_entity.type
_entity.pdbx_description
1 polymer ?
#
loop_
_entity_poly.entity_id
_entity_poly.type
_entity_poly.pdbx_seq_one_letter_code
_entity_poly.pdbx_strand_id
1 'polypeptide(L)'
;GYQAREEQLKVRDQKKAAEGNWFLSQSLAGMSLYVDRFAGTLKSMPSKLPHLQDLGVNFLHLMPLFESPQGESDGGYAVSNFRKVDPRFGSLEDLIALRKTMHEQGMYLMLDIVLNHTSHQHEWAMKAKAGDQEYQNYYYTYENRWIPNEFEQAMPEIFPESAPGNFTWNEEMKRWV
;
A
#
# COMPACT_ATOMS: atom_id res chain seq x y z
N GLY A 1 -15.61 11.92 -1.91
CA GLY A 1 -16.29 10.75 -1.34
C GLY A 1 -17.20 10.06 -2.37
N TYR A 2 -18.02 9.08 -1.93
CA TYR A 2 -18.89 8.28 -2.82
C TYR A 2 -19.82 9.11 -3.71
N GLN A 3 -20.34 10.22 -3.20
CA GLN A 3 -21.22 11.12 -3.97
C GLN A 3 -20.55 11.72 -5.22
N ALA A 4 -19.24 11.96 -5.16
CA ALA A 4 -18.46 12.49 -6.28
C ALA A 4 -17.94 11.41 -7.24
N ARG A 5 -18.28 10.13 -6.98
CA ARG A 5 -17.87 9.00 -7.81
C ARG A 5 -18.63 9.00 -9.13
N GLU A 6 -17.98 8.61 -10.22
CA GLU A 6 -18.61 8.46 -11.54
C GLU A 6 -19.84 7.55 -11.47
N GLU A 7 -20.93 7.91 -12.16
CA GLU A 7 -22.20 7.20 -12.07
C GLU A 7 -22.11 5.73 -12.49
N GLN A 8 -21.36 5.43 -13.54
CA GLN A 8 -21.11 4.05 -13.99
C GLN A 8 -20.47 3.18 -12.89
N LEU A 9 -19.56 3.76 -12.10
CA LEU A 9 -18.94 3.07 -10.98
C LEU A 9 -19.92 2.84 -9.82
N LYS A 10 -20.82 3.81 -9.56
CA LYS A 10 -21.89 3.65 -8.56
C LYS A 10 -22.83 2.52 -8.91
N VAL A 11 -23.27 2.45 -10.17
CA VAL A 11 -24.13 1.36 -10.67
C VAL A 11 -23.45 0.01 -10.49
N ARG A 12 -22.16 -0.08 -10.83
CA ARG A 12 -21.37 -1.29 -10.63
C ARG A 12 -21.23 -1.66 -9.15
N ASP A 13 -21.00 -0.69 -8.27
CA ASP A 13 -20.93 -0.90 -6.82
C ASP A 13 -22.25 -1.43 -6.27
N GLN A 14 -23.40 -0.85 -6.69
CA GLN A 14 -24.73 -1.30 -6.30
C GLN A 14 -25.02 -2.73 -6.77
N LYS A 15 -24.65 -3.05 -8.02
CA LYS A 15 -24.78 -4.41 -8.55
C LYS A 15 -23.98 -5.39 -7.72
N LYS A 16 -22.71 -5.08 -7.42
CA LYS A 16 -21.83 -5.93 -6.61
C LYS A 16 -22.33 -6.08 -5.17
N ALA A 17 -22.86 -5.02 -4.57
CA ALA A 17 -23.47 -5.08 -3.26
C ALA A 17 -24.71 -5.99 -3.24
N ALA A 18 -25.53 -5.96 -4.30
CA ALA A 18 -26.71 -6.83 -4.43
C ALA A 18 -26.34 -8.30 -4.69
N GLU A 19 -25.24 -8.58 -5.38
CA GLU A 19 -24.69 -9.92 -5.58
C GLU A 19 -24.10 -10.53 -4.28
N GLY A 20 -23.82 -9.71 -3.25
CA GLY A 20 -23.25 -10.16 -1.99
C GLY A 20 -21.79 -10.58 -2.15
N ASN A 21 -21.49 -11.86 -2.00
CA ASN A 21 -20.12 -12.40 -2.04
C ASN A 21 -19.55 -12.52 -3.46
N TRP A 22 -19.70 -11.49 -4.30
CA TRP A 22 -19.23 -11.47 -5.69
C TRP A 22 -17.73 -11.81 -5.82
N PHE A 23 -16.92 -11.46 -4.82
CA PHE A 23 -15.47 -11.74 -4.79
C PHE A 23 -15.13 -13.21 -4.54
N LEU A 24 -16.10 -14.03 -4.14
CA LEU A 24 -15.95 -15.50 -4.04
C LEU A 24 -16.41 -16.19 -5.34
N SER A 25 -16.83 -15.44 -6.34
CA SER A 25 -17.27 -15.99 -7.62
C SER A 25 -16.10 -16.66 -8.35
N GLN A 26 -16.35 -17.80 -8.96
CA GLN A 26 -15.40 -18.47 -9.84
C GLN A 26 -15.14 -17.71 -11.17
N SER A 27 -15.84 -16.62 -11.41
CA SER A 27 -15.60 -15.71 -12.54
C SER A 27 -14.40 -14.78 -12.36
N LEU A 28 -13.79 -14.76 -11.17
CA LEU A 28 -12.60 -13.95 -10.88
C LEU A 28 -11.35 -14.84 -10.90
N ALA A 29 -10.42 -14.47 -11.77
CA ALA A 29 -9.07 -15.02 -11.79
C ALA A 29 -8.07 -13.89 -11.50
N GLY A 30 -7.40 -13.98 -10.34
CA GLY A 30 -6.51 -12.94 -9.84
C GLY A 30 -5.04 -13.23 -10.13
N MET A 31 -4.25 -12.16 -10.31
CA MET A 31 -2.80 -12.20 -10.36
C MET A 31 -2.22 -11.04 -9.56
N SER A 32 -1.21 -11.34 -8.72
CA SER A 32 -0.41 -10.32 -8.02
C SER A 32 0.92 -10.15 -8.72
N LEU A 33 1.36 -8.89 -8.91
CA LEU A 33 2.65 -8.61 -9.54
C LEU A 33 3.22 -7.27 -9.10
N TYR A 34 4.53 -7.16 -9.23
CA TYR A 34 5.26 -5.89 -9.17
C TYR A 34 5.32 -5.26 -10.56
N VAL A 35 4.98 -3.97 -10.68
CA VAL A 35 4.95 -3.25 -11.95
C VAL A 35 6.32 -3.23 -12.63
N ASP A 36 7.37 -2.90 -11.89
CA ASP A 36 8.74 -2.83 -12.40
C ASP A 36 9.26 -4.16 -12.93
N ARG A 37 8.88 -5.28 -12.30
CA ARG A 37 9.31 -6.60 -12.70
C ARG A 37 8.54 -7.17 -13.89
N PHE A 38 7.29 -6.73 -14.06
CA PHE A 38 6.42 -7.25 -15.12
C PHE A 38 6.41 -6.39 -16.38
N ALA A 39 6.31 -5.06 -16.23
CA ALA A 39 6.14 -4.12 -17.34
C ALA A 39 7.13 -2.95 -17.32
N GLY A 40 7.94 -2.84 -16.27
CA GLY A 40 8.86 -1.72 -16.05
C GLY A 40 8.17 -0.50 -15.45
N THR A 41 7.09 -0.01 -16.06
CA THR A 41 6.35 1.17 -15.58
C THR A 41 4.84 1.01 -15.72
N LEU A 42 4.07 1.84 -15.00
CA LEU A 42 2.61 1.93 -15.14
C LEU A 42 2.19 2.30 -16.57
N LYS A 43 2.96 3.16 -17.24
CA LYS A 43 2.71 3.57 -18.62
C LYS A 43 2.81 2.40 -19.59
N SER A 44 3.64 1.42 -19.30
CA SER A 44 3.84 0.23 -20.12
C SER A 44 2.83 -0.89 -19.83
N MET A 45 2.16 -0.86 -18.67
CA MET A 45 1.20 -1.89 -18.27
C MET A 45 0.08 -2.16 -19.28
N PRO A 46 -0.54 -1.14 -19.94
CA PRO A 46 -1.60 -1.39 -20.91
C PRO A 46 -1.19 -2.36 -22.04
N SER A 47 0.08 -2.37 -22.45
CA SER A 47 0.57 -3.30 -23.48
C SER A 47 0.60 -4.77 -23.03
N LYS A 48 0.54 -5.01 -21.72
CA LYS A 48 0.55 -6.35 -21.12
C LYS A 48 -0.85 -6.90 -20.81
N LEU A 49 -1.88 -6.04 -20.83
CA LEU A 49 -3.25 -6.47 -20.52
C LEU A 49 -3.77 -7.57 -21.44
N PRO A 50 -3.53 -7.55 -22.78
CA PRO A 50 -3.97 -8.64 -23.65
C PRO A 50 -3.41 -10.00 -23.20
N HIS A 51 -2.13 -10.07 -22.84
CA HIS A 51 -1.51 -11.30 -22.34
C HIS A 51 -2.18 -11.78 -21.05
N LEU A 52 -2.50 -10.88 -20.11
CA LEU A 52 -3.21 -11.24 -18.87
C LEU A 52 -4.62 -11.75 -19.17
N GLN A 53 -5.32 -11.15 -20.13
CA GLN A 53 -6.64 -11.59 -20.56
C GLN A 53 -6.60 -12.98 -21.26
N ASP A 54 -5.59 -13.25 -22.06
CA ASP A 54 -5.37 -14.56 -22.70
C ASP A 54 -5.17 -15.66 -21.64
N LEU A 55 -4.59 -15.31 -20.49
CA LEU A 55 -4.47 -16.18 -19.31
C LEU A 55 -5.77 -16.29 -18.49
N GLY A 56 -6.82 -15.56 -18.87
CA GLY A 56 -8.08 -15.49 -18.11
C GLY A 56 -8.03 -14.57 -16.89
N VAL A 57 -6.95 -13.80 -16.68
CA VAL A 57 -6.82 -12.87 -15.55
C VAL A 57 -7.69 -11.66 -15.76
N ASN A 58 -8.59 -11.40 -14.81
CA ASN A 58 -9.48 -10.24 -14.80
C ASN A 58 -9.48 -9.46 -13.48
N PHE A 59 -8.66 -9.89 -12.50
CA PHE A 59 -8.45 -9.22 -11.23
C PHE A 59 -6.94 -9.07 -10.99
N LEU A 60 -6.44 -7.85 -11.13
CA LEU A 60 -5.02 -7.55 -11.01
C LEU A 60 -4.71 -6.84 -9.69
N HIS A 61 -3.90 -7.47 -8.87
CA HIS A 61 -3.33 -6.88 -7.68
C HIS A 61 -1.93 -6.35 -7.98
N LEU A 62 -1.74 -5.06 -7.89
CA LEU A 62 -0.44 -4.43 -7.98
C LEU A 62 0.17 -4.27 -6.59
N MET A 63 1.37 -4.85 -6.43
CA MET A 63 2.18 -4.69 -5.22
C MET A 63 2.47 -3.21 -4.98
N PRO A 64 2.95 -2.80 -3.78
CA PRO A 64 2.95 -1.40 -3.36
C PRO A 64 3.51 -0.43 -4.39
N LEU A 65 2.75 0.64 -4.66
CA LEU A 65 3.06 1.66 -5.66
C LEU A 65 3.35 3.04 -5.07
N PHE A 66 3.11 3.23 -3.77
CA PHE A 66 3.30 4.53 -3.15
C PHE A 66 4.76 4.86 -2.94
N GLU A 67 5.06 6.17 -2.89
CA GLU A 67 6.43 6.67 -2.71
C GLU A 67 7.07 6.08 -1.45
N SER A 68 8.26 5.52 -1.60
CA SER A 68 9.04 4.89 -0.54
C SER A 68 10.52 5.28 -0.66
N PRO A 69 11.31 5.25 0.44
CA PRO A 69 12.71 5.62 0.41
C PRO A 69 13.52 4.73 -0.51
N GLN A 70 14.44 5.33 -1.25
CA GLN A 70 15.36 4.58 -2.09
C GLN A 70 16.32 3.75 -1.22
N GLY A 71 16.44 2.46 -1.50
CA GLY A 71 17.31 1.55 -0.75
C GLY A 71 16.71 1.00 0.55
N GLU A 72 15.67 1.66 1.08
CA GLU A 72 15.00 1.30 2.36
C GLU A 72 13.50 1.15 2.17
N SER A 73 13.07 0.71 0.99
CA SER A 73 11.65 0.68 0.63
C SER A 73 10.89 -0.52 1.20
N ASP A 74 11.59 -1.54 1.67
CA ASP A 74 10.99 -2.81 2.11
C ASP A 74 9.97 -3.35 1.08
N GLY A 75 10.40 -3.50 -0.18
CA GLY A 75 9.51 -3.93 -1.26
C GLY A 75 8.38 -2.92 -1.61
N GLY A 76 8.48 -1.68 -1.14
CA GLY A 76 7.47 -0.63 -1.27
C GLY A 76 6.55 -0.49 -0.04
N TYR A 77 6.72 -1.35 0.98
CA TYR A 77 5.89 -1.31 2.19
C TYR A 77 6.31 -0.22 3.17
N ALA A 78 7.55 0.29 3.11
CA ALA A 78 7.98 1.44 3.89
C ALA A 78 7.53 2.76 3.25
N VAL A 79 6.22 3.05 3.31
CA VAL A 79 5.62 4.20 2.61
C VAL A 79 6.05 5.52 3.23
N SER A 80 6.63 6.41 2.43
CA SER A 80 6.98 7.79 2.81
C SER A 80 5.93 8.82 2.38
N ASN A 81 5.07 8.50 1.42
CA ASN A 81 3.99 9.39 0.99
C ASN A 81 2.83 8.59 0.36
N PHE A 82 1.70 8.54 1.05
CA PHE A 82 0.48 7.85 0.59
C PHE A 82 -0.27 8.56 -0.55
N ARG A 83 0.14 9.78 -0.93
CA ARG A 83 -0.54 10.60 -1.95
C ARG A 83 0.21 10.67 -3.26
N LYS A 84 1.36 9.99 -3.34
CA LYS A 84 2.20 9.95 -4.53
C LYS A 84 2.49 8.52 -4.95
N VAL A 85 2.45 8.29 -6.24
CA VAL A 85 3.03 7.09 -6.84
C VAL A 85 4.56 7.26 -6.82
N ASP A 86 5.27 6.18 -6.50
CA ASP A 86 6.72 6.18 -6.54
C ASP A 86 7.20 6.46 -7.98
N PRO A 87 8.08 7.45 -8.17
CA PRO A 87 8.56 7.83 -9.51
C PRO A 87 9.18 6.69 -10.31
N ARG A 88 9.65 5.63 -9.65
CA ARG A 88 10.17 4.42 -10.30
C ARG A 88 9.12 3.73 -11.15
N PHE A 89 7.84 3.82 -10.77
CA PHE A 89 6.74 3.19 -11.49
C PHE A 89 6.03 4.13 -12.45
N GLY A 90 6.14 5.44 -12.26
CA GLY A 90 5.47 6.46 -13.06
C GLY A 90 4.77 7.51 -12.22
N SER A 91 3.64 8.02 -12.69
CA SER A 91 2.88 9.08 -12.04
C SER A 91 1.48 8.61 -11.59
N LEU A 92 0.80 9.45 -10.82
CA LEU A 92 -0.60 9.22 -10.46
C LEU A 92 -1.50 9.22 -11.71
N GLU A 93 -1.20 10.07 -12.68
CA GLU A 93 -1.90 10.13 -13.97
C GLU A 93 -1.78 8.82 -14.74
N ASP A 94 -0.58 8.21 -14.74
CA ASP A 94 -0.35 6.90 -15.36
C ASP A 94 -1.18 5.79 -14.66
N LEU A 95 -1.28 5.82 -13.33
CA LEU A 95 -2.11 4.90 -12.57
C LEU A 95 -3.61 5.09 -12.87
N ILE A 96 -4.07 6.35 -12.96
CA ILE A 96 -5.45 6.68 -13.32
C ILE A 96 -5.77 6.18 -14.74
N ALA A 97 -4.85 6.40 -15.70
CA ALA A 97 -5.01 5.94 -17.07
C ALA A 97 -5.08 4.41 -17.16
N LEU A 98 -4.18 3.71 -16.46
CA LEU A 98 -4.21 2.25 -16.35
C LEU A 98 -5.54 1.75 -15.79
N ARG A 99 -5.99 2.32 -14.67
CA ARG A 99 -7.28 1.97 -14.05
C ARG A 99 -8.44 2.14 -15.03
N LYS A 100 -8.44 3.24 -15.81
CA LYS A 100 -9.47 3.50 -16.81
C LYS A 100 -9.47 2.43 -17.91
N THR A 101 -8.30 2.14 -18.49
CA THR A 101 -8.15 1.11 -19.52
C THR A 101 -8.60 -0.26 -19.02
N MET A 102 -8.19 -0.66 -17.81
CA MET A 102 -8.60 -1.92 -17.20
C MET A 102 -10.12 -1.98 -16.99
N HIS A 103 -10.72 -0.87 -16.54
CA HIS A 103 -12.16 -0.80 -16.34
C HIS A 103 -12.94 -0.98 -17.65
N GLU A 104 -12.51 -0.33 -18.73
CA GLU A 104 -13.08 -0.45 -20.07
C GLU A 104 -13.00 -1.88 -20.60
N GLN A 105 -11.99 -2.63 -20.19
CA GLN A 105 -11.79 -4.04 -20.54
C GLN A 105 -12.42 -5.02 -19.54
N GLY A 106 -13.23 -4.55 -18.58
CA GLY A 106 -13.90 -5.39 -17.59
C GLY A 106 -13.01 -5.94 -16.49
N MET A 107 -11.76 -5.49 -16.40
CA MET A 107 -10.80 -5.91 -15.39
C MET A 107 -10.94 -5.12 -14.08
N TYR A 108 -10.57 -5.75 -12.97
CA TYR A 108 -10.50 -5.13 -11.64
C TYR A 108 -9.05 -4.82 -11.27
N LEU A 109 -8.85 -3.71 -10.60
CA LEU A 109 -7.57 -3.30 -10.04
C LEU A 109 -7.65 -3.28 -8.52
N MET A 110 -6.69 -3.94 -7.86
CA MET A 110 -6.45 -3.86 -6.43
C MET A 110 -5.06 -3.27 -6.19
N LEU A 111 -4.94 -2.43 -5.17
CA LEU A 111 -3.69 -1.83 -4.73
C LEU A 111 -3.48 -2.13 -3.25
N ASP A 112 -2.23 -2.32 -2.85
CA ASP A 112 -1.87 -2.34 -1.45
C ASP A 112 -1.98 -0.96 -0.82
N ILE A 113 -2.44 -0.94 0.42
CA ILE A 113 -2.35 0.23 1.29
C ILE A 113 -1.82 -0.20 2.66
N VAL A 114 -0.72 0.37 3.07
CA VAL A 114 -0.07 0.06 4.36
C VAL A 114 -0.63 1.00 5.43
N LEU A 115 -1.52 0.50 6.29
CA LEU A 115 -2.19 1.30 7.32
C LEU A 115 -1.63 1.11 8.73
N ASN A 116 -0.74 0.15 8.93
CA ASN A 116 -0.21 -0.24 10.24
C ASN A 116 1.11 0.43 10.60
N HIS A 117 1.84 0.95 9.62
CA HIS A 117 3.09 1.67 9.83
C HIS A 117 3.38 2.67 8.70
N THR A 118 4.36 3.51 8.91
CA THR A 118 4.93 4.40 7.89
C THR A 118 6.44 4.22 7.84
N SER A 119 7.07 4.66 6.74
CA SER A 119 8.50 4.88 6.74
C SER A 119 8.90 5.92 7.80
N HIS A 120 10.09 5.78 8.38
CA HIS A 120 10.67 6.79 9.26
C HIS A 120 10.91 8.14 8.54
N GLN A 121 10.88 8.16 7.21
CA GLN A 121 10.96 9.36 6.36
C GLN A 121 9.59 9.92 5.98
N HIS A 122 8.48 9.33 6.45
CA HIS A 122 7.16 9.89 6.24
C HIS A 122 7.03 11.26 6.93
N GLU A 123 6.31 12.20 6.30
CA GLU A 123 6.10 13.54 6.86
C GLU A 123 5.60 13.51 8.32
N TRP A 124 4.70 12.59 8.65
CA TRP A 124 4.18 12.42 10.01
C TRP A 124 5.27 11.98 10.99
N ALA A 125 6.10 11.02 10.58
CA ALA A 125 7.21 10.54 11.41
C ALA A 125 8.26 11.65 11.62
N MET A 126 8.57 12.42 10.59
CA MET A 126 9.50 13.56 10.67
C MET A 126 8.98 14.67 11.61
N LYS A 127 7.69 14.98 11.54
CA LYS A 127 7.07 15.96 12.46
C LYS A 127 7.00 15.44 13.89
N ALA A 128 6.67 14.17 14.09
CA ALA A 128 6.69 13.55 15.41
C ALA A 128 8.08 13.61 16.05
N LYS A 129 9.13 13.30 15.28
CA LYS A 129 10.54 13.43 15.71
C LYS A 129 10.92 14.87 16.06
N ALA A 130 10.41 15.85 15.31
CA ALA A 130 10.63 17.25 15.57
C ALA A 130 9.88 17.79 16.82
N GLY A 131 9.10 16.96 17.51
CA GLY A 131 8.42 17.31 18.76
C GLY A 131 6.97 17.74 18.58
N ASP A 132 6.38 17.64 17.39
CA ASP A 132 4.99 17.97 17.15
C ASP A 132 4.09 16.93 17.84
N GLN A 133 3.36 17.38 18.87
CA GLN A 133 2.54 16.51 19.71
C GLN A 133 1.36 15.88 18.97
N GLU A 134 0.79 16.57 17.97
CA GLU A 134 -0.28 16.01 17.14
C GLU A 134 0.22 14.77 16.39
N TYR A 135 1.38 14.88 15.77
CA TYR A 135 1.97 13.78 14.99
C TYR A 135 2.58 12.68 15.88
N GLN A 136 3.04 13.00 17.09
CA GLN A 136 3.45 11.98 18.06
C GLN A 136 2.28 11.07 18.45
N ASN A 137 1.05 11.59 18.50
CA ASN A 137 -0.15 10.83 18.80
C ASN A 137 -0.57 9.85 17.69
N TYR A 138 0.05 9.92 16.52
CA TYR A 138 -0.17 8.95 15.43
C TYR A 138 0.60 7.65 15.62
N TYR A 139 1.56 7.61 16.55
CA TYR A 139 2.45 6.47 16.79
C TYR A 139 2.34 5.97 18.21
N TYR A 140 2.45 4.67 18.38
CA TYR A 140 2.63 4.08 19.71
C TYR A 140 4.05 4.37 20.17
N THR A 141 4.19 5.16 21.23
CA THR A 141 5.50 5.55 21.77
C THR A 141 5.55 5.37 23.29
N TYR A 142 6.69 4.94 23.81
CA TYR A 142 6.88 4.62 25.22
C TYR A 142 8.13 5.29 25.78
N GLU A 143 8.05 5.81 27.02
CA GLU A 143 9.18 6.47 27.68
C GLU A 143 10.27 5.49 28.15
N ASN A 144 9.86 4.25 28.40
CA ASN A 144 10.77 3.19 28.87
C ASN A 144 10.40 1.84 28.26
N ARG A 145 11.20 0.80 28.53
CA ARG A 145 11.03 -0.56 27.96
C ARG A 145 9.99 -1.42 28.68
N TRP A 146 9.31 -0.94 29.71
CA TRP A 146 8.44 -1.83 30.51
C TRP A 146 7.30 -2.39 29.66
N ILE A 147 6.50 -1.52 29.03
CA ILE A 147 5.40 -1.96 28.15
C ILE A 147 5.93 -2.65 26.87
N PRO A 148 6.93 -2.11 26.15
CA PRO A 148 7.57 -2.81 25.04
C PRO A 148 7.99 -4.25 25.37
N ASN A 149 8.63 -4.49 26.52
CA ASN A 149 9.05 -5.82 26.92
C ASN A 149 7.88 -6.79 27.16
N GLU A 150 6.74 -6.31 27.68
CA GLU A 150 5.53 -7.14 27.81
C GLU A 150 5.00 -7.57 26.43
N PHE A 151 4.98 -6.67 25.47
CA PHE A 151 4.57 -7.01 24.10
C PHE A 151 5.54 -7.99 23.43
N GLU A 152 6.83 -7.79 23.57
CA GLU A 152 7.86 -8.65 22.95
C GLU A 152 7.83 -10.10 23.45
N GLN A 153 7.24 -10.37 24.62
CA GLN A 153 7.03 -11.76 25.09
C GLN A 153 6.01 -12.53 24.23
N ALA A 154 5.08 -11.85 23.58
CA ALA A 154 3.99 -12.45 22.82
C ALA A 154 4.05 -12.15 21.32
N MET A 155 4.84 -11.16 20.90
CA MET A 155 4.98 -10.76 19.50
C MET A 155 6.16 -11.49 18.85
N PRO A 156 5.95 -12.14 17.70
CA PRO A 156 7.05 -12.72 16.95
C PRO A 156 7.95 -11.60 16.40
N GLU A 157 9.23 -11.84 16.40
CA GLU A 157 10.23 -10.98 15.76
C GLU A 157 10.18 -11.20 14.25
N ILE A 158 9.93 -10.12 13.49
CA ILE A 158 9.68 -10.20 12.04
C ILE A 158 10.99 -10.17 11.24
N PHE A 159 11.97 -9.37 11.69
CA PHE A 159 13.23 -9.17 10.99
C PHE A 159 14.43 -9.34 11.95
N PRO A 160 14.64 -10.56 12.50
CA PRO A 160 15.64 -10.77 13.56
C PRO A 160 17.08 -10.46 13.14
N GLU A 161 17.38 -10.59 11.84
CA GLU A 161 18.73 -10.36 11.31
C GLU A 161 19.00 -8.89 10.94
N SER A 162 18.00 -8.18 10.42
CA SER A 162 18.17 -6.83 9.87
C SER A 162 17.63 -5.71 10.78
N ALA A 163 16.63 -6.02 11.61
CA ALA A 163 16.02 -5.09 12.54
C ALA A 163 15.56 -5.84 13.80
N PRO A 164 16.48 -6.24 14.69
CA PRO A 164 16.18 -7.03 15.86
C PRO A 164 15.29 -6.28 16.85
N GLY A 165 14.30 -6.99 17.41
CA GLY A 165 13.28 -6.44 18.31
C GLY A 165 12.12 -5.81 17.56
N ASN A 166 11.01 -5.62 18.28
CA ASN A 166 9.79 -5.00 17.72
C ASN A 166 9.69 -3.49 18.06
N PHE A 167 10.59 -2.98 18.89
CA PHE A 167 10.63 -1.58 19.31
C PHE A 167 12.03 -1.01 19.17
N THR A 168 12.09 0.17 18.55
CA THR A 168 13.34 0.89 18.33
C THR A 168 13.40 2.16 19.19
N TRP A 169 14.53 2.41 19.83
CA TRP A 169 14.76 3.68 20.54
C TRP A 169 14.94 4.81 19.53
N ASN A 170 14.08 5.82 19.65
CA ASN A 170 14.22 7.04 18.86
C ASN A 170 14.92 8.12 19.69
N GLU A 171 16.12 8.47 19.28
CA GLU A 171 17.00 9.40 20.02
C GLU A 171 16.47 10.83 20.02
N GLU A 172 15.78 11.26 18.95
CA GLU A 172 15.22 12.60 18.84
C GLU A 172 14.03 12.78 19.76
N MET A 173 13.11 11.80 19.79
CA MET A 173 11.92 11.83 20.66
C MET A 173 12.22 11.37 22.10
N LYS A 174 13.37 10.75 22.38
CA LYS A 174 13.66 10.07 23.65
C LYS A 174 12.58 9.07 24.04
N ARG A 175 12.12 8.28 23.07
CA ARG A 175 11.04 7.29 23.21
C ARG A 175 11.33 6.03 22.43
N TRP A 176 10.77 4.93 22.91
CA TRP A 176 10.65 3.67 22.16
C TRP A 176 9.44 3.76 21.24
N VAL A 177 9.63 3.36 19.97
CA VAL A 177 8.60 3.38 18.91
C VAL A 177 8.45 1.98 18.33
#